data_1f294330a2e6e1f4f772d41717b29ea6
#
_entry.id   1f294330a2e6e1f4f772d41717b29ea6
#
_cell.length_a   1.000
_cell.length_b   1.000
_cell.length_c   1.000
_cell.angle_alpha   90.00
_cell.angle_beta   90.00
_cell.angle_gamma   90.00
#
_symmetry.space_group_name_H-M   'P 1'
#
loop_
_entity.id
_entity.type
_entity.pdbx_description
1 polymer ?
#
loop_
_entity_poly.entity_id
_entity_poly.type
_entity_poly.pdbx_seq_one_letter_code
_entity_poly.pdbx_strand_id
1 'polypeptide(L)'
;MISWSPQRVLYLLLPLFIVYVEANKQEVEKHLELGKQFLAKAQFADALTHYHAAIDLDPNNYMSLYRRATVYLAMGKSKSAIPDLDRVVELKPDFTAARLQRANVLLKQGNLDGANDDFNAVLSHDGSNPEATQKVDLITDLRQYVAQAKNFYDQKDLSSAEYYLNKALESMIWDGSLYRMRAKCLEERGETRKAIADLRTLTKLVSDSTEVFFEVSKLYYNIGDVEESLSQIRECLKLNPDHKDCFPFYKRVKKLAKMRESLADASKNSNWMGCLEKGQQILKFEKTVGNIQLDVYRETCKCNREAGHIKEAIQECTEVLENGDPNDVDVLCERAEAHLVDEDYDAAIEDYRKAHEANESSQKAREGLDRAQKLKKQAGKRDYYKILGVKRNANKREITKAYRKLAQKWHPDNFSDDVEKKKAEAKFIDIAAAKEVLQDDEKRRQFDQGVDPLDPESHQGGGHHHGGFHGFPHGFGGFGGGGNDGGPFSFKFNF
;
A
#
# COMPACT_ATOMS: atom_id res chain seq x y z
N MET A 1 -6.61 77.22 -50.52
CA MET A 1 -6.85 76.28 -49.46
C MET A 1 -8.30 75.83 -49.59
N ILE A 2 -8.51 74.60 -50.01
CA ILE A 2 -9.85 74.01 -50.11
C ILE A 2 -10.26 73.52 -48.70
N SER A 3 -11.10 74.32 -48.02
CA SER A 3 -11.65 73.87 -46.71
C SER A 3 -12.72 72.86 -46.94
N TRP A 4 -12.41 71.60 -46.65
CA TRP A 4 -13.39 70.54 -46.66
C TRP A 4 -14.30 70.70 -45.43
N SER A 5 -15.62 70.85 -45.70
CA SER A 5 -16.56 70.89 -44.58
C SER A 5 -16.60 69.49 -43.89
N PRO A 6 -16.72 69.45 -42.56
CA PRO A 6 -16.77 68.20 -41.83
C PRO A 6 -17.82 67.18 -42.36
N GLN A 7 -18.92 67.69 -42.89
CA GLN A 7 -20.00 66.90 -43.53
C GLN A 7 -19.55 66.18 -44.81
N ARG A 8 -18.72 66.83 -45.67
CA ARG A 8 -18.23 66.20 -46.92
C ARG A 8 -17.19 65.10 -46.63
N VAL A 9 -16.38 65.21 -45.57
CA VAL A 9 -15.44 64.20 -45.11
C VAL A 9 -16.23 62.98 -44.56
N LEU A 10 -17.31 63.26 -43.83
CA LEU A 10 -18.18 62.18 -43.28
C LEU A 10 -18.86 61.35 -44.38
N TYR A 11 -19.36 62.04 -45.48
CA TYR A 11 -19.99 61.33 -46.62
C TYR A 11 -19.01 60.47 -47.41
N LEU A 12 -17.73 60.79 -47.45
CA LEU A 12 -16.69 59.98 -48.12
C LEU A 12 -16.17 58.84 -47.25
N LEU A 13 -16.13 59.04 -45.95
CA LEU A 13 -15.66 58.01 -45.01
C LEU A 13 -16.74 56.92 -44.67
N LEU A 14 -18.02 57.32 -44.73
CA LEU A 14 -19.13 56.43 -44.43
C LEU A 14 -19.18 55.16 -45.31
N PRO A 15 -19.10 55.27 -46.68
CA PRO A 15 -19.10 54.04 -47.52
C PRO A 15 -17.82 53.16 -47.31
N LEU A 16 -16.67 53.77 -47.05
CA LEU A 16 -15.43 53.06 -46.76
C LEU A 16 -15.53 52.31 -45.45
N PHE A 17 -16.17 52.91 -44.43
CA PHE A 17 -16.45 52.28 -43.17
C PHE A 17 -17.43 51.10 -43.30
N ILE A 18 -18.50 51.26 -44.11
CA ILE A 18 -19.46 50.19 -44.38
C ILE A 18 -18.78 49.00 -45.10
N VAL A 19 -17.95 49.27 -46.11
CA VAL A 19 -17.20 48.22 -46.81
C VAL A 19 -16.21 47.53 -45.90
N TYR A 20 -15.53 48.25 -45.02
CA TYR A 20 -14.63 47.66 -44.01
C TYR A 20 -15.34 46.77 -43.01
N VAL A 21 -16.52 47.19 -42.50
CA VAL A 21 -17.33 46.40 -41.57
C VAL A 21 -17.85 45.11 -42.23
N GLU A 22 -18.29 45.22 -43.53
CA GLU A 22 -18.78 44.03 -44.26
C GLU A 22 -17.63 43.07 -44.59
N ALA A 23 -16.45 43.53 -44.90
CA ALA A 23 -15.27 42.70 -45.13
C ALA A 23 -14.84 41.96 -43.85
N ASN A 24 -14.85 42.63 -42.68
CA ASN A 24 -14.57 42.00 -41.41
C ASN A 24 -15.60 40.94 -41.09
N LYS A 25 -16.88 41.18 -41.34
CA LYS A 25 -17.96 40.21 -41.12
C LYS A 25 -17.79 38.92 -41.95
N GLN A 26 -17.43 39.06 -43.22
CA GLN A 26 -17.16 37.90 -44.10
C GLN A 26 -15.94 37.11 -43.63
N GLU A 27 -14.88 37.76 -43.14
CA GLU A 27 -13.70 37.10 -42.63
C GLU A 27 -13.98 36.40 -41.29
N VAL A 28 -14.80 36.99 -40.40
CA VAL A 28 -15.30 36.33 -39.16
C VAL A 28 -16.06 35.05 -39.54
N GLU A 29 -16.97 35.09 -40.51
CA GLU A 29 -17.78 33.94 -40.93
C GLU A 29 -16.90 32.79 -41.47
N LYS A 30 -15.89 33.14 -42.28
CA LYS A 30 -14.89 32.20 -42.79
C LYS A 30 -14.10 31.52 -41.64
N HIS A 31 -13.63 32.30 -40.67
CA HIS A 31 -12.96 31.75 -39.50
C HIS A 31 -13.88 30.86 -38.65
N LEU A 32 -15.16 31.22 -38.49
CA LEU A 32 -16.15 30.37 -37.79
C LEU A 32 -16.34 29.04 -38.49
N GLU A 33 -16.44 29.00 -39.82
CA GLU A 33 -16.63 27.78 -40.59
C GLU A 33 -15.36 26.88 -40.55
N LEU A 34 -14.17 27.48 -40.69
CA LEU A 34 -12.90 26.73 -40.55
C LEU A 34 -12.75 26.15 -39.15
N GLY A 35 -13.01 26.93 -38.12
CA GLY A 35 -12.97 26.48 -36.73
C GLY A 35 -13.93 25.31 -36.48
N LYS A 36 -15.13 25.36 -37.05
CA LYS A 36 -16.11 24.27 -37.00
C LYS A 36 -15.59 22.97 -37.67
N GLN A 37 -14.94 23.08 -38.82
CA GLN A 37 -14.35 21.94 -39.53
C GLN A 37 -13.22 21.30 -38.73
N PHE A 38 -12.35 22.07 -38.10
CA PHE A 38 -11.30 21.59 -37.23
C PHE A 38 -11.85 20.96 -35.96
N LEU A 39 -12.89 21.55 -35.37
CA LEU A 39 -13.57 20.96 -34.20
C LEU A 39 -14.19 19.61 -34.53
N ALA A 40 -14.83 19.47 -35.68
CA ALA A 40 -15.40 18.20 -36.15
C ALA A 40 -14.35 17.09 -36.33
N LYS A 41 -13.09 17.47 -36.59
CA LYS A 41 -11.94 16.56 -36.66
C LYS A 41 -11.21 16.39 -35.31
N ALA A 42 -11.77 16.92 -34.23
CA ALA A 42 -11.13 16.98 -32.90
C ALA A 42 -9.75 17.68 -32.88
N GLN A 43 -9.47 18.52 -33.87
CA GLN A 43 -8.27 19.34 -33.96
C GLN A 43 -8.48 20.64 -33.15
N PHE A 44 -8.48 20.53 -31.83
CA PHE A 44 -8.87 21.62 -30.91
C PHE A 44 -7.96 22.84 -30.99
N ALA A 45 -6.65 22.67 -31.19
CA ALA A 45 -5.69 23.74 -31.27
C ALA A 45 -5.96 24.62 -32.52
N ASP A 46 -6.17 23.98 -33.67
CA ASP A 46 -6.48 24.66 -34.92
C ASP A 46 -7.85 25.37 -34.84
N ALA A 47 -8.86 24.70 -34.26
CA ALA A 47 -10.16 25.31 -34.02
C ALA A 47 -10.05 26.58 -33.17
N LEU A 48 -9.27 26.54 -32.06
CA LEU A 48 -9.03 27.71 -31.19
C LEU A 48 -8.34 28.84 -31.92
N THR A 49 -7.35 28.54 -32.78
CA THR A 49 -6.67 29.56 -33.60
C THR A 49 -7.65 30.33 -34.44
N HIS A 50 -8.57 29.64 -35.12
CA HIS A 50 -9.58 30.29 -35.94
C HIS A 50 -10.63 31.06 -35.11
N TYR A 51 -11.06 30.53 -33.97
CA TYR A 51 -12.00 31.24 -33.11
C TYR A 51 -11.36 32.46 -32.43
N HIS A 52 -10.06 32.41 -32.08
CA HIS A 52 -9.33 33.62 -31.64
C HIS A 52 -9.31 34.68 -32.73
N ALA A 53 -8.94 34.31 -33.97
CA ALA A 53 -8.93 35.27 -35.09
C ALA A 53 -10.31 35.89 -35.34
N ALA A 54 -11.39 35.12 -35.24
CA ALA A 54 -12.75 35.62 -35.35
C ALA A 54 -13.11 36.63 -34.24
N ILE A 55 -12.67 36.39 -33.01
CA ILE A 55 -12.91 37.27 -31.85
C ILE A 55 -12.04 38.54 -31.93
N ASP A 56 -10.82 38.42 -32.44
CA ASP A 56 -9.95 39.58 -32.66
C ASP A 56 -10.52 40.54 -33.72
N LEU A 57 -11.23 39.99 -34.73
CA LEU A 57 -11.93 40.79 -35.77
C LEU A 57 -13.24 41.42 -35.27
N ASP A 58 -13.99 40.69 -34.43
CA ASP A 58 -15.25 41.13 -33.82
C ASP A 58 -15.37 40.58 -32.37
N PRO A 59 -14.88 41.34 -31.37
CA PRO A 59 -14.92 40.97 -29.97
C PRO A 59 -16.35 40.79 -29.37
N ASN A 60 -17.36 41.33 -30.05
CA ASN A 60 -18.76 41.24 -29.61
C ASN A 60 -19.56 40.19 -30.39
N ASN A 61 -18.91 39.38 -31.20
CA ASN A 61 -19.56 38.29 -31.90
C ASN A 61 -19.82 37.14 -30.93
N TYR A 62 -21.04 37.07 -30.42
CA TYR A 62 -21.43 36.05 -29.43
C TYR A 62 -21.24 34.62 -29.95
N MET A 63 -21.35 34.40 -31.28
CA MET A 63 -21.20 33.07 -31.86
C MET A 63 -19.72 32.59 -31.81
N SER A 64 -18.77 33.49 -32.06
CA SER A 64 -17.33 33.22 -31.98
C SER A 64 -16.93 32.84 -30.55
N LEU A 65 -17.40 33.59 -29.55
CA LEU A 65 -17.20 33.32 -28.14
C LEU A 65 -17.83 31.95 -27.74
N TYR A 66 -19.07 31.73 -28.13
CA TYR A 66 -19.75 30.48 -27.86
C TYR A 66 -19.02 29.26 -28.43
N ARG A 67 -18.54 29.34 -29.67
CA ARG A 67 -17.78 28.26 -30.30
C ARG A 67 -16.45 28.02 -29.61
N ARG A 68 -15.73 29.11 -29.20
CA ARG A 68 -14.49 28.98 -28.44
C ARG A 68 -14.74 28.32 -27.09
N ALA A 69 -15.77 28.73 -26.36
CA ALA A 69 -16.19 28.08 -25.10
C ALA A 69 -16.49 26.58 -25.30
N THR A 70 -17.19 26.21 -26.37
CA THR A 70 -17.48 24.84 -26.69
C THR A 70 -16.19 23.99 -26.87
N VAL A 71 -15.17 24.55 -27.55
CA VAL A 71 -13.87 23.89 -27.69
C VAL A 71 -13.19 23.73 -26.32
N TYR A 72 -13.17 24.78 -25.51
CA TYR A 72 -12.60 24.70 -24.15
C TYR A 72 -13.28 23.64 -23.31
N LEU A 73 -14.61 23.51 -23.38
CA LEU A 73 -15.34 22.45 -22.67
C LEU A 73 -14.99 21.05 -23.20
N ALA A 74 -14.88 20.88 -24.52
CA ALA A 74 -14.45 19.64 -25.12
C ALA A 74 -13.02 19.23 -24.69
N MET A 75 -12.16 20.20 -24.40
CA MET A 75 -10.80 19.99 -23.85
C MET A 75 -10.78 19.82 -22.32
N GLY A 76 -11.92 19.88 -21.64
CA GLY A 76 -12.00 19.85 -20.17
C GLY A 76 -11.54 21.16 -19.49
N LYS A 77 -11.35 22.25 -20.23
CA LYS A 77 -10.89 23.54 -19.73
C LYS A 77 -12.06 24.44 -19.32
N SER A 78 -12.85 24.02 -18.34
CA SER A 78 -14.05 24.74 -17.89
C SER A 78 -13.75 26.17 -17.41
N LYS A 79 -12.61 26.39 -16.73
CA LYS A 79 -12.17 27.73 -16.28
C LYS A 79 -11.97 28.73 -17.45
N SER A 80 -11.53 28.22 -18.60
CA SER A 80 -11.37 29.05 -19.81
C SER A 80 -12.69 29.26 -20.56
N ALA A 81 -13.64 28.35 -20.41
CA ALA A 81 -14.95 28.43 -21.08
C ALA A 81 -15.91 29.44 -20.41
N ILE A 82 -15.89 29.55 -19.09
CA ILE A 82 -16.83 30.38 -18.33
C ILE A 82 -16.80 31.84 -18.75
N PRO A 83 -15.64 32.55 -18.86
CA PRO A 83 -15.62 33.97 -19.29
C PRO A 83 -16.26 34.19 -20.66
N ASP A 84 -16.07 33.25 -21.59
CA ASP A 84 -16.69 33.35 -22.91
C ASP A 84 -18.20 33.18 -22.83
N LEU A 85 -18.68 32.19 -22.05
CA LEU A 85 -20.11 31.96 -21.85
C LEU A 85 -20.78 33.12 -21.11
N ASP A 86 -20.11 33.72 -20.12
CA ASP A 86 -20.59 34.94 -19.45
C ASP A 86 -20.79 36.06 -20.46
N ARG A 87 -19.79 36.29 -21.31
CA ARG A 87 -19.88 37.33 -22.32
C ARG A 87 -20.96 37.04 -23.37
N VAL A 88 -21.15 35.77 -23.74
CA VAL A 88 -22.24 35.38 -24.64
C VAL A 88 -23.60 35.69 -24.03
N VAL A 89 -23.84 35.36 -22.76
CA VAL A 89 -25.12 35.63 -22.08
C VAL A 89 -25.36 37.13 -21.89
N GLU A 90 -24.30 37.94 -21.71
CA GLU A 90 -24.42 39.41 -21.70
C GLU A 90 -24.82 39.96 -23.07
N LEU A 91 -24.18 39.51 -24.14
CA LEU A 91 -24.42 39.97 -25.52
C LEU A 91 -25.74 39.52 -26.08
N LYS A 92 -26.14 38.26 -25.71
CA LYS A 92 -27.38 37.62 -26.19
C LYS A 92 -28.08 36.89 -25.08
N PRO A 93 -28.85 37.58 -24.23
CA PRO A 93 -29.49 36.99 -23.06
C PRO A 93 -30.49 35.84 -23.34
N ASP A 94 -31.07 35.83 -24.54
CA ASP A 94 -32.03 34.84 -25.00
C ASP A 94 -31.37 33.61 -25.67
N PHE A 95 -30.03 33.50 -25.66
CA PHE A 95 -29.34 32.38 -26.30
C PHE A 95 -29.34 31.13 -25.37
N THR A 96 -30.41 30.36 -25.45
CA THR A 96 -30.69 29.17 -24.65
C THR A 96 -29.52 28.18 -24.59
N ALA A 97 -28.86 27.91 -25.73
CA ALA A 97 -27.76 26.95 -25.77
C ALA A 97 -26.55 27.36 -24.92
N ALA A 98 -26.22 28.66 -24.90
CA ALA A 98 -25.13 29.17 -24.05
C ALA A 98 -25.50 29.14 -22.58
N ARG A 99 -26.72 29.48 -22.22
CA ARG A 99 -27.23 29.38 -20.85
C ARG A 99 -27.19 27.94 -20.34
N LEU A 100 -27.69 26.97 -21.12
CA LEU A 100 -27.63 25.54 -20.76
C LEU A 100 -26.19 25.07 -20.55
N GLN A 101 -25.27 25.45 -21.44
CA GLN A 101 -23.86 25.09 -21.29
C GLN A 101 -23.26 25.72 -20.03
N ARG A 102 -23.51 27.02 -19.78
CA ARG A 102 -22.98 27.71 -18.59
C ARG A 102 -23.54 27.11 -17.31
N ALA A 103 -24.85 26.91 -17.26
CA ALA A 103 -25.54 26.27 -16.13
C ALA A 103 -24.94 24.89 -15.78
N ASN A 104 -24.74 24.03 -16.78
CA ASN A 104 -24.15 22.73 -16.58
C ASN A 104 -22.70 22.80 -16.06
N VAL A 105 -21.91 23.78 -16.48
CA VAL A 105 -20.56 24.00 -15.95
C VAL A 105 -20.62 24.50 -14.52
N LEU A 106 -21.46 25.50 -14.22
CA LEU A 106 -21.66 26.06 -12.88
C LEU A 106 -22.16 24.98 -11.90
N LEU A 107 -23.09 24.12 -12.33
CA LEU A 107 -23.57 22.99 -11.53
C LEU A 107 -22.42 22.03 -11.17
N LYS A 108 -21.59 21.65 -12.16
CA LYS A 108 -20.44 20.78 -11.90
C LYS A 108 -19.41 21.41 -10.95
N GLN A 109 -19.29 22.75 -10.95
CA GLN A 109 -18.41 23.51 -10.08
C GLN A 109 -19.01 23.78 -8.68
N GLY A 110 -20.26 23.38 -8.44
CA GLY A 110 -20.95 23.61 -7.16
C GLY A 110 -21.57 25.01 -7.03
N ASN A 111 -21.52 25.83 -8.07
CA ASN A 111 -22.26 27.10 -8.09
C ASN A 111 -23.73 26.85 -8.44
N LEU A 112 -24.45 26.34 -7.44
CA LEU A 112 -25.85 25.94 -7.62
C LEU A 112 -26.79 27.13 -7.85
N ASP A 113 -26.45 28.29 -7.30
CA ASP A 113 -27.27 29.51 -7.48
C ASP A 113 -27.15 30.01 -8.92
N GLY A 114 -25.95 30.20 -9.44
CA GLY A 114 -25.75 30.61 -10.82
C GLY A 114 -26.29 29.59 -11.85
N ALA A 115 -26.16 28.28 -11.56
CA ALA A 115 -26.74 27.25 -12.40
C ALA A 115 -28.27 27.34 -12.42
N ASN A 116 -28.91 27.52 -11.24
CA ASN A 116 -30.34 27.63 -11.08
C ASN A 116 -30.89 28.86 -11.80
N ASP A 117 -30.21 29.98 -11.73
CA ASP A 117 -30.60 31.23 -12.42
C ASP A 117 -30.60 31.03 -13.94
N ASP A 118 -29.60 30.39 -14.50
CA ASP A 118 -29.54 30.12 -15.94
C ASP A 118 -30.60 29.11 -16.38
N PHE A 119 -30.83 28.00 -15.66
CA PHE A 119 -31.90 27.07 -15.98
C PHE A 119 -33.29 27.70 -15.89
N ASN A 120 -33.55 28.51 -14.89
CA ASN A 120 -34.80 29.25 -14.77
C ASN A 120 -34.98 30.30 -15.87
N ALA A 121 -33.89 30.96 -16.30
CA ALA A 121 -33.93 31.86 -17.47
C ALA A 121 -34.29 31.10 -18.77
N VAL A 122 -33.78 29.87 -18.94
CA VAL A 122 -34.18 28.98 -20.05
C VAL A 122 -35.69 28.65 -19.97
N LEU A 123 -36.16 28.26 -18.77
CA LEU A 123 -37.59 27.92 -18.55
C LEU A 123 -38.51 29.12 -18.72
N SER A 124 -38.04 30.34 -18.52
CA SER A 124 -38.83 31.54 -18.78
C SER A 124 -39.08 31.79 -20.28
N HIS A 125 -38.19 31.31 -21.16
CA HIS A 125 -38.31 31.35 -22.59
C HIS A 125 -38.98 30.15 -23.18
N ASP A 126 -38.67 28.96 -22.65
CA ASP A 126 -39.21 27.64 -23.00
C ASP A 126 -39.57 26.86 -21.77
N GLY A 127 -40.83 27.09 -21.30
CA GLY A 127 -41.33 26.47 -20.07
C GLY A 127 -41.44 24.94 -20.14
N SER A 128 -41.29 24.35 -21.31
CA SER A 128 -41.34 22.89 -21.53
C SER A 128 -39.95 22.26 -21.69
N ASN A 129 -38.88 23.01 -21.52
CA ASN A 129 -37.52 22.50 -21.71
C ASN A 129 -37.20 21.38 -20.72
N PRO A 130 -37.08 20.11 -21.22
CA PRO A 130 -36.98 18.95 -20.31
C PRO A 130 -35.64 18.92 -19.55
N GLU A 131 -34.54 19.40 -20.18
CA GLU A 131 -33.21 19.44 -19.54
C GLU A 131 -33.22 20.43 -18.40
N ALA A 132 -33.73 21.64 -18.64
CA ALA A 132 -33.75 22.69 -17.60
C ALA A 132 -34.63 22.28 -16.42
N THR A 133 -35.83 21.71 -16.64
CA THR A 133 -36.73 21.21 -15.60
C THR A 133 -36.04 20.16 -14.73
N GLN A 134 -35.47 19.12 -15.35
CA GLN A 134 -34.76 18.04 -14.63
C GLN A 134 -33.58 18.60 -13.80
N LYS A 135 -32.86 19.58 -14.31
CA LYS A 135 -31.71 20.17 -13.63
C LYS A 135 -32.09 21.06 -12.46
N VAL A 136 -33.20 21.79 -12.54
CA VAL A 136 -33.73 22.58 -11.39
C VAL A 136 -34.12 21.64 -10.24
N ASP A 137 -34.82 20.54 -10.54
CA ASP A 137 -35.17 19.54 -9.53
C ASP A 137 -33.88 18.94 -8.90
N LEU A 138 -32.91 18.55 -9.73
CA LEU A 138 -31.62 18.05 -9.26
C LEU A 138 -30.88 19.06 -8.36
N ILE A 139 -30.91 20.35 -8.69
CA ILE A 139 -30.30 21.39 -7.84
C ILE A 139 -30.91 21.42 -6.45
N THR A 140 -32.22 21.21 -6.35
CA THR A 140 -32.89 21.15 -5.06
C THR A 140 -32.39 19.97 -4.22
N ASP A 141 -32.26 18.78 -4.81
CA ASP A 141 -31.69 17.60 -4.16
C ASP A 141 -30.22 17.84 -3.75
N LEU A 142 -29.41 18.43 -4.64
CA LEU A 142 -28.00 18.72 -4.36
C LEU A 142 -27.84 19.68 -3.18
N ARG A 143 -28.66 20.73 -3.09
CA ARG A 143 -28.67 21.65 -1.93
C ARG A 143 -28.97 20.87 -0.64
N GLN A 144 -29.94 19.97 -0.67
CA GLN A 144 -30.26 19.12 0.46
C GLN A 144 -29.11 18.21 0.84
N TYR A 145 -28.47 17.54 -0.13
CA TYR A 145 -27.32 16.66 0.14
C TYR A 145 -26.16 17.43 0.78
N VAL A 146 -25.81 18.61 0.26
CA VAL A 146 -24.76 19.45 0.85
C VAL A 146 -25.11 19.88 2.26
N ALA A 147 -26.38 20.26 2.53
CA ALA A 147 -26.84 20.66 3.85
C ALA A 147 -26.78 19.47 4.84
N GLN A 148 -27.24 18.29 4.43
CA GLN A 148 -27.15 17.07 5.25
C GLN A 148 -25.71 16.68 5.52
N ALA A 149 -24.83 16.72 4.51
CA ALA A 149 -23.41 16.42 4.68
C ALA A 149 -22.76 17.32 5.75
N LYS A 150 -23.04 18.63 5.73
CA LYS A 150 -22.54 19.57 6.74
C LYS A 150 -23.09 19.26 8.12
N ASN A 151 -24.40 19.02 8.22
CA ASN A 151 -25.05 18.70 9.49
C ASN A 151 -24.46 17.43 10.14
N PHE A 152 -24.31 16.35 9.37
CA PHE A 152 -23.71 15.11 9.86
C PHE A 152 -22.24 15.28 10.23
N TYR A 153 -21.48 16.06 9.45
CA TYR A 153 -20.09 16.38 9.78
C TYR A 153 -19.97 17.09 11.13
N ASP A 154 -20.84 18.09 11.38
CA ASP A 154 -20.85 18.83 12.64
C ASP A 154 -21.28 17.95 13.84
N GLN A 155 -22.12 16.94 13.61
CA GLN A 155 -22.52 15.92 14.58
C GLN A 155 -21.48 14.82 14.77
N LYS A 156 -20.36 14.84 14.01
CA LYS A 156 -19.33 13.79 14.00
C LYS A 156 -19.83 12.42 13.49
N ASP A 157 -20.95 12.37 12.81
CA ASP A 157 -21.35 11.22 12.01
C ASP A 157 -20.69 11.29 10.63
N LEU A 158 -19.40 10.94 10.61
CA LEU A 158 -18.57 11.06 9.43
C LEU A 158 -18.98 10.10 8.30
N SER A 159 -19.62 8.98 8.64
CA SER A 159 -20.11 8.01 7.66
C SER A 159 -21.30 8.54 6.88
N SER A 160 -22.28 9.11 7.59
CA SER A 160 -23.44 9.76 6.95
C SER A 160 -23.01 11.00 6.17
N ALA A 161 -22.08 11.79 6.70
CA ALA A 161 -21.50 12.93 5.98
C ALA A 161 -20.87 12.50 4.65
N GLU A 162 -20.03 11.45 4.66
CA GLU A 162 -19.41 10.89 3.44
C GLU A 162 -20.47 10.42 2.43
N TYR A 163 -21.53 9.73 2.89
CA TYR A 163 -22.60 9.27 2.01
C TYR A 163 -23.24 10.42 1.24
N TYR A 164 -23.60 11.53 1.92
CA TYR A 164 -24.21 12.68 1.26
C TYR A 164 -23.23 13.46 0.38
N LEU A 165 -21.94 13.52 0.77
CA LEU A 165 -20.88 14.08 -0.08
C LEU A 165 -20.69 13.27 -1.37
N ASN A 166 -20.75 11.95 -1.29
CA ASN A 166 -20.70 11.08 -2.47
C ASN A 166 -21.87 11.36 -3.41
N LYS A 167 -23.10 11.48 -2.87
CA LYS A 167 -24.29 11.85 -3.66
C LYS A 167 -24.16 13.21 -4.34
N ALA A 168 -23.65 14.21 -3.65
CA ALA A 168 -23.41 15.53 -4.23
C ALA A 168 -22.33 15.49 -5.32
N LEU A 169 -21.25 14.77 -5.10
CA LEU A 169 -20.12 14.65 -6.03
C LEU A 169 -20.43 13.85 -7.32
N GLU A 170 -21.51 13.05 -7.36
CA GLU A 170 -21.99 12.42 -8.59
C GLU A 170 -22.28 13.47 -9.69
N SER A 171 -22.73 14.65 -9.31
CA SER A 171 -23.07 15.74 -10.22
C SER A 171 -22.10 16.92 -10.13
N MET A 172 -21.62 17.25 -8.94
CA MET A 172 -20.75 18.41 -8.66
C MET A 172 -19.26 18.01 -8.70
N ILE A 173 -18.87 17.35 -9.78
CA ILE A 173 -17.55 16.69 -9.94
C ILE A 173 -16.35 17.66 -9.94
N TRP A 174 -16.58 18.97 -10.02
CA TRP A 174 -15.56 20.00 -10.00
C TRP A 174 -15.66 20.91 -8.78
N ASP A 175 -16.49 20.56 -7.79
CA ASP A 175 -16.58 21.31 -6.54
C ASP A 175 -15.46 20.88 -5.58
N GLY A 176 -14.39 21.69 -5.55
CA GLY A 176 -13.24 21.45 -4.68
C GLY A 176 -13.58 21.47 -3.18
N SER A 177 -14.64 22.20 -2.79
CA SER A 177 -15.03 22.29 -1.38
C SER A 177 -15.58 20.97 -0.85
N LEU A 178 -16.32 20.23 -1.67
CA LEU A 178 -16.85 18.91 -1.32
C LEU A 178 -15.75 17.86 -1.22
N TYR A 179 -14.78 17.88 -2.15
CA TYR A 179 -13.60 16.99 -2.05
C TYR A 179 -12.82 17.27 -0.76
N ARG A 180 -12.61 18.55 -0.42
CA ARG A 180 -11.92 18.91 0.83
C ARG A 180 -12.69 18.46 2.06
N MET A 181 -14.02 18.62 2.07
CA MET A 181 -14.86 18.16 3.17
C MET A 181 -14.82 16.63 3.30
N ARG A 182 -14.95 15.89 2.19
CA ARG A 182 -14.88 14.43 2.20
C ARG A 182 -13.50 13.95 2.64
N ALA A 183 -12.42 14.59 2.18
CA ALA A 183 -11.07 14.29 2.64
C ALA A 183 -10.92 14.42 4.16
N LYS A 184 -11.51 15.48 4.77
CA LYS A 184 -11.51 15.65 6.22
C LYS A 184 -12.29 14.54 6.95
N CYS A 185 -13.47 14.15 6.44
CA CYS A 185 -14.21 13.02 6.98
C CYS A 185 -13.38 11.74 6.97
N LEU A 186 -12.73 11.46 5.86
CA LEU A 186 -11.90 10.27 5.66
C LEU A 186 -10.65 10.29 6.54
N GLU A 187 -10.01 11.45 6.70
CA GLU A 187 -8.86 11.62 7.58
C GLU A 187 -9.22 11.38 9.05
N GLU A 188 -10.33 11.96 9.54
CA GLU A 188 -10.81 11.76 10.91
C GLU A 188 -11.22 10.29 11.19
N ARG A 189 -11.60 9.53 10.15
CA ARG A 189 -11.88 8.08 10.23
C ARG A 189 -10.63 7.19 10.09
N GLY A 190 -9.45 7.79 9.87
CA GLY A 190 -8.22 7.05 9.64
C GLY A 190 -8.04 6.51 8.21
N GLU A 191 -8.96 6.84 7.28
CA GLU A 191 -8.91 6.41 5.88
C GLU A 191 -8.01 7.32 5.03
N THR A 192 -6.81 7.59 5.51
CA THR A 192 -5.88 8.59 4.98
C THR A 192 -5.58 8.42 3.49
N ARG A 193 -5.50 7.18 2.98
CA ARG A 193 -5.25 6.93 1.54
C ARG A 193 -6.39 7.45 0.65
N LYS A 194 -7.65 7.31 1.11
CA LYS A 194 -8.81 7.85 0.40
C LYS A 194 -8.85 9.38 0.47
N ALA A 195 -8.51 9.95 1.64
CA ALA A 195 -8.39 11.40 1.81
C ALA A 195 -7.34 12.00 0.85
N ILE A 196 -6.19 11.35 0.69
CA ILE A 196 -5.16 11.73 -0.28
C ILE A 196 -5.72 11.71 -1.72
N ALA A 197 -6.52 10.72 -2.10
CA ALA A 197 -7.10 10.64 -3.43
C ALA A 197 -8.03 11.83 -3.73
N ASP A 198 -8.83 12.24 -2.76
CA ASP A 198 -9.69 13.43 -2.86
C ASP A 198 -8.87 14.72 -2.98
N LEU A 199 -7.86 14.90 -2.14
CA LEU A 199 -7.00 16.07 -2.19
C LEU A 199 -6.15 16.11 -3.47
N ARG A 200 -5.73 14.98 -4.02
CA ARG A 200 -5.08 14.91 -5.36
C ARG A 200 -6.05 15.33 -6.47
N THR A 201 -7.33 15.00 -6.35
CA THR A 201 -8.34 15.54 -7.28
C THR A 201 -8.44 17.05 -7.12
N LEU A 202 -8.42 17.55 -5.90
CA LEU A 202 -8.43 18.98 -5.60
C LEU A 202 -7.19 19.71 -6.16
N THR A 203 -5.97 19.12 -6.11
CA THR A 203 -4.78 19.74 -6.72
C THR A 203 -4.92 19.94 -8.24
N LYS A 204 -5.69 19.10 -8.93
CA LYS A 204 -5.99 19.27 -10.36
C LYS A 204 -7.03 20.38 -10.61
N LEU A 205 -8.00 20.50 -9.71
CA LEU A 205 -9.05 21.54 -9.80
C LEU A 205 -8.51 22.93 -9.45
N VAL A 206 -7.60 23.00 -8.47
CA VAL A 206 -7.01 24.24 -7.94
C VAL A 206 -5.49 24.09 -7.98
N SER A 207 -4.93 24.12 -9.20
CA SER A 207 -3.51 23.83 -9.45
C SER A 207 -2.54 24.90 -8.94
N ASP A 208 -3.04 26.04 -8.48
CA ASP A 208 -2.32 27.18 -7.95
C ASP A 208 -2.36 27.30 -6.41
N SER A 209 -2.99 26.33 -5.73
CA SER A 209 -3.10 26.34 -4.26
C SER A 209 -1.91 25.66 -3.58
N THR A 210 -1.01 26.45 -3.03
CA THR A 210 0.11 25.99 -2.19
C THR A 210 -0.36 25.19 -0.97
N GLU A 211 -1.51 25.57 -0.39
CA GLU A 211 -2.08 24.92 0.78
C GLU A 211 -2.46 23.47 0.52
N VAL A 212 -3.10 23.19 -0.62
CA VAL A 212 -3.53 21.83 -0.97
C VAL A 212 -2.31 20.93 -1.18
N PHE A 213 -1.28 21.40 -1.88
CA PHE A 213 -0.04 20.64 -2.04
C PHE A 213 0.65 20.37 -0.70
N PHE A 214 0.61 21.33 0.22
CA PHE A 214 1.15 21.15 1.56
C PHE A 214 0.35 20.11 2.37
N GLU A 215 -0.98 20.18 2.35
CA GLU A 215 -1.86 19.21 3.00
C GLU A 215 -1.59 17.78 2.47
N VAL A 216 -1.57 17.60 1.16
CA VAL A 216 -1.30 16.30 0.53
C VAL A 216 0.09 15.77 0.92
N SER A 217 1.10 16.64 0.90
CA SER A 217 2.46 16.27 1.30
C SER A 217 2.51 15.80 2.76
N LYS A 218 1.80 16.46 3.68
CA LYS A 218 1.72 16.05 5.08
C LYS A 218 1.04 14.69 5.26
N LEU A 219 -0.04 14.44 4.53
CA LEU A 219 -0.73 13.16 4.59
C LEU A 219 0.15 12.01 4.07
N TYR A 220 0.85 12.21 2.96
CA TYR A 220 1.83 11.24 2.48
C TYR A 220 2.93 10.98 3.51
N TYR A 221 3.43 12.03 4.16
CA TYR A 221 4.42 11.90 5.22
C TYR A 221 3.89 11.03 6.39
N ASN A 222 2.66 11.27 6.81
CA ASN A 222 2.03 10.55 7.93
C ASN A 222 1.78 9.07 7.64
N ILE A 223 1.58 8.69 6.37
CA ILE A 223 1.47 7.27 5.98
C ILE A 223 2.82 6.63 5.64
N GLY A 224 3.93 7.36 5.81
CA GLY A 224 5.28 6.85 5.55
C GLY A 224 5.77 7.00 4.10
N ASP A 225 4.93 7.50 3.17
CA ASP A 225 5.31 7.71 1.78
C ASP A 225 6.10 9.01 1.61
N VAL A 226 7.38 8.93 1.98
CA VAL A 226 8.29 10.08 2.02
C VAL A 226 8.60 10.61 0.62
N GLU A 227 8.65 9.76 -0.39
CA GLU A 227 8.94 10.11 -1.78
C GLU A 227 7.81 10.91 -2.39
N GLU A 228 6.55 10.46 -2.26
CA GLU A 228 5.39 11.23 -2.70
C GLU A 228 5.22 12.51 -1.89
N SER A 229 5.46 12.48 -0.58
CA SER A 229 5.49 13.69 0.26
C SER A 229 6.49 14.70 -0.30
N LEU A 230 7.71 14.26 -0.64
CA LEU A 230 8.74 15.11 -1.24
C LEU A 230 8.34 15.66 -2.61
N SER A 231 7.64 14.86 -3.41
CA SER A 231 7.10 15.27 -4.71
C SER A 231 6.09 16.41 -4.55
N GLN A 232 5.11 16.24 -3.68
CA GLN A 232 4.03 17.21 -3.47
C GLN A 232 4.53 18.52 -2.84
N ILE A 233 5.46 18.47 -1.90
CA ILE A 233 6.00 19.69 -1.30
C ILE A 233 6.86 20.51 -2.27
N ARG A 234 7.48 19.87 -3.28
CA ARG A 234 8.16 20.56 -4.36
C ARG A 234 7.19 21.35 -5.23
N GLU A 235 5.97 20.83 -5.49
CA GLU A 235 4.94 21.59 -6.22
C GLU A 235 4.52 22.85 -5.45
N CYS A 236 4.33 22.76 -4.11
CA CYS A 236 4.11 23.94 -3.29
C CYS A 236 5.22 25.01 -3.49
N LEU A 237 6.49 24.58 -3.45
CA LEU A 237 7.62 25.50 -3.59
C LEU A 237 7.85 26.02 -5.02
N LYS A 238 7.37 25.32 -6.04
CA LYS A 238 7.35 25.86 -7.42
C LYS A 238 6.38 27.04 -7.54
N LEU A 239 5.24 26.96 -6.84
CA LEU A 239 4.25 28.04 -6.83
C LEU A 239 4.69 29.21 -5.95
N ASN A 240 5.28 28.93 -4.79
CA ASN A 240 5.78 29.94 -3.87
C ASN A 240 7.07 29.45 -3.18
N PRO A 241 8.26 29.85 -3.68
CA PRO A 241 9.55 29.41 -3.12
C PRO A 241 9.78 29.80 -1.66
N ASP A 242 9.18 30.88 -1.21
CA ASP A 242 9.34 31.43 0.15
C ASP A 242 8.18 31.10 1.08
N HIS A 243 7.37 30.10 0.73
CA HIS A 243 6.22 29.69 1.53
C HIS A 243 6.67 29.25 2.93
N LYS A 244 6.11 29.90 3.96
CA LYS A 244 6.55 29.78 5.37
C LYS A 244 6.55 28.36 5.89
N ASP A 245 5.56 27.56 5.51
CA ASP A 245 5.40 26.17 6.00
C ASP A 245 6.02 25.14 5.06
N CYS A 246 5.90 25.35 3.74
CA CYS A 246 6.41 24.40 2.76
C CYS A 246 7.94 24.28 2.81
N PHE A 247 8.67 25.39 2.97
CA PHE A 247 10.14 25.36 2.93
C PHE A 247 10.77 24.60 4.12
N PRO A 248 10.38 24.85 5.38
CA PRO A 248 10.86 24.05 6.50
C PRO A 248 10.49 22.57 6.39
N PHE A 249 9.25 22.29 5.97
CA PHE A 249 8.79 20.91 5.80
C PHE A 249 9.54 20.20 4.68
N TYR A 250 9.77 20.85 3.54
CA TYR A 250 10.62 20.33 2.46
C TYR A 250 12.02 19.93 2.95
N LYS A 251 12.67 20.78 3.77
CA LYS A 251 13.98 20.46 4.33
C LYS A 251 13.93 19.19 5.18
N ARG A 252 12.87 19.05 6.01
CA ARG A 252 12.66 17.86 6.86
C ARG A 252 12.45 16.62 6.00
N VAL A 253 11.51 16.65 5.05
CA VAL A 253 11.19 15.51 4.18
C VAL A 253 12.38 15.12 3.32
N LYS A 254 13.08 16.09 2.71
CA LYS A 254 14.27 15.84 1.88
C LYS A 254 15.41 15.19 2.69
N LYS A 255 15.61 15.63 3.94
CA LYS A 255 16.61 15.04 4.82
C LYS A 255 16.25 13.59 5.13
N LEU A 256 14.99 13.32 5.48
CA LEU A 256 14.50 11.97 5.75
C LEU A 256 14.63 11.06 4.53
N ALA A 257 14.21 11.52 3.35
CA ALA A 257 14.35 10.76 2.10
C ALA A 257 15.81 10.34 1.85
N LYS A 258 16.77 11.27 2.02
CA LYS A 258 18.19 10.95 1.87
C LYS A 258 18.68 9.96 2.92
N MET A 259 18.17 10.02 4.15
CA MET A 259 18.54 9.06 5.21
C MET A 259 17.99 7.67 4.89
N ARG A 260 16.75 7.56 4.38
CA ARG A 260 16.15 6.29 3.93
C ARG A 260 16.92 5.68 2.76
N GLU A 261 17.27 6.50 1.76
CA GLU A 261 18.14 6.07 0.65
C GLU A 261 19.46 5.48 1.17
N SER A 262 20.12 6.17 2.13
CA SER A 262 21.37 5.68 2.72
C SER A 262 21.18 4.39 3.54
N LEU A 263 20.02 4.18 4.17
CA LEU A 263 19.66 2.94 4.86
C LEU A 263 19.51 1.78 3.87
N ALA A 264 18.72 1.99 2.82
CA ALA A 264 18.49 1.00 1.77
C ALA A 264 19.80 0.61 1.05
N ASP A 265 20.65 1.59 0.74
CA ASP A 265 21.96 1.35 0.15
C ASP A 265 22.87 0.52 1.06
N ALA A 266 22.88 0.80 2.37
CA ALA A 266 23.65 0.00 3.32
C ALA A 266 23.17 -1.44 3.40
N SER A 267 21.85 -1.67 3.44
CA SER A 267 21.22 -3.00 3.41
C SER A 267 21.57 -3.74 2.11
N LYS A 268 21.39 -3.09 0.96
CA LYS A 268 21.67 -3.67 -0.37
C LYS A 268 23.14 -4.07 -0.55
N ASN A 269 24.06 -3.29 0.00
CA ASN A 269 25.49 -3.54 -0.07
C ASN A 269 26.01 -4.47 1.05
N SER A 270 25.11 -5.12 1.80
CA SER A 270 25.44 -6.01 2.91
C SER A 270 26.29 -5.34 4.02
N ASN A 271 26.20 -4.03 4.13
CA ASN A 271 26.81 -3.29 5.22
C ASN A 271 25.88 -3.25 6.44
N TRP A 272 25.77 -4.39 7.14
CA TRP A 272 24.79 -4.61 8.18
C TRP A 272 24.92 -3.63 9.34
N MET A 273 26.14 -3.39 9.81
CA MET A 273 26.37 -2.42 10.89
C MET A 273 26.06 -0.99 10.45
N GLY A 274 26.41 -0.62 9.22
CA GLY A 274 26.04 0.67 8.63
C GLY A 274 24.53 0.83 8.50
N CYS A 275 23.82 -0.24 8.11
CA CYS A 275 22.36 -0.28 8.06
C CYS A 275 21.75 0.03 9.44
N LEU A 276 22.19 -0.66 10.49
CA LEU A 276 21.71 -0.46 11.86
C LEU A 276 21.98 0.97 12.36
N GLU A 277 23.17 1.51 12.08
CA GLU A 277 23.52 2.89 12.44
C GLU A 277 22.57 3.90 11.74
N LYS A 278 22.31 3.72 10.44
CA LYS A 278 21.39 4.58 9.68
C LYS A 278 19.95 4.45 10.17
N GLY A 279 19.48 3.24 10.46
CA GLY A 279 18.17 3.00 11.08
C GLY A 279 18.01 3.79 12.39
N GLN A 280 18.98 3.68 13.29
CA GLN A 280 18.97 4.43 14.55
C GLN A 280 18.96 5.96 14.34
N GLN A 281 19.68 6.45 13.32
CA GLN A 281 19.67 7.88 12.99
C GLN A 281 18.28 8.34 12.54
N ILE A 282 17.56 7.54 11.74
CA ILE A 282 16.20 7.84 11.31
C ILE A 282 15.25 7.83 12.51
N LEU A 283 15.29 6.81 13.36
CA LEU A 283 14.44 6.69 14.55
C LEU A 283 14.66 7.85 15.56
N LYS A 284 15.89 8.37 15.64
CA LYS A 284 16.19 9.58 16.43
C LYS A 284 15.66 10.86 15.79
N PHE A 285 15.65 10.92 14.45
CA PHE A 285 15.19 12.08 13.70
C PHE A 285 13.66 12.15 13.65
N GLU A 286 12.99 11.00 13.41
CA GLU A 286 11.53 10.90 13.34
C GLU A 286 10.99 10.01 14.45
N LYS A 287 10.35 10.66 15.45
CA LYS A 287 9.84 9.99 16.65
C LYS A 287 8.33 9.90 16.71
N THR A 288 7.64 10.57 15.79
CA THR A 288 6.21 10.82 15.89
C THR A 288 5.37 10.04 14.88
N VAL A 289 5.97 9.66 13.75
CA VAL A 289 5.25 8.98 12.67
C VAL A 289 5.57 7.49 12.71
N GLY A 290 4.66 6.70 13.27
CA GLY A 290 4.81 5.25 13.46
C GLY A 290 5.09 4.51 12.15
N ASN A 291 4.42 4.87 11.05
CA ASN A 291 4.65 4.24 9.76
C ASN A 291 6.09 4.36 9.26
N ILE A 292 6.74 5.52 9.51
CA ILE A 292 8.16 5.70 9.16
C ILE A 292 9.05 4.82 10.03
N GLN A 293 8.69 4.65 11.31
CA GLN A 293 9.44 3.77 12.22
C GLN A 293 9.29 2.30 11.80
N LEU A 294 8.08 1.87 11.43
CA LEU A 294 7.84 0.51 10.92
C LEU A 294 8.62 0.23 9.63
N ASP A 295 8.69 1.20 8.71
CA ASP A 295 9.53 1.07 7.51
C ASP A 295 11.02 0.89 7.84
N VAL A 296 11.51 1.60 8.88
CA VAL A 296 12.89 1.42 9.35
C VAL A 296 13.07 0.03 9.96
N TYR A 297 12.17 -0.42 10.83
CA TYR A 297 12.23 -1.74 11.44
C TYR A 297 12.17 -2.86 10.39
N ARG A 298 11.39 -2.68 9.33
CA ARG A 298 11.33 -3.62 8.20
C ARG A 298 12.71 -3.85 7.57
N GLU A 299 13.50 -2.78 7.38
CA GLU A 299 14.86 -2.89 6.84
C GLU A 299 15.87 -3.37 7.90
N THR A 300 15.78 -2.84 9.14
CA THR A 300 16.77 -3.16 10.17
C THR A 300 16.57 -4.55 10.78
N CYS A 301 15.37 -5.11 10.76
CA CYS A 301 15.09 -6.50 11.15
C CYS A 301 15.99 -7.48 10.38
N LYS A 302 16.06 -7.34 9.04
CA LYS A 302 17.00 -8.11 8.21
C LYS A 302 18.45 -7.83 8.58
N CYS A 303 18.81 -6.54 8.74
CA CYS A 303 20.19 -6.15 9.06
C CYS A 303 20.62 -6.70 10.42
N ASN A 304 19.73 -6.73 11.44
CA ASN A 304 19.98 -7.34 12.73
C ASN A 304 20.22 -8.83 12.62
N ARG A 305 19.39 -9.56 11.86
CA ARG A 305 19.58 -10.99 11.64
C ARG A 305 20.94 -11.30 11.00
N GLU A 306 21.27 -10.59 9.93
CA GLU A 306 22.54 -10.78 9.21
C GLU A 306 23.77 -10.34 10.06
N ALA A 307 23.61 -9.38 10.97
CA ALA A 307 24.63 -8.99 11.91
C ALA A 307 24.78 -9.94 13.12
N GLY A 308 23.88 -10.92 13.27
CA GLY A 308 23.85 -11.87 14.37
C GLY A 308 23.12 -11.37 15.63
N HIS A 309 22.41 -10.26 15.55
CA HIS A 309 21.57 -9.72 16.63
C HIS A 309 20.16 -10.33 16.53
N ILE A 310 20.05 -11.63 16.81
CA ILE A 310 18.87 -12.43 16.50
C ILE A 310 17.62 -11.99 17.30
N LYS A 311 17.80 -11.67 18.57
CA LYS A 311 16.68 -11.24 19.44
C LYS A 311 16.10 -9.89 18.98
N GLU A 312 16.96 -8.96 18.65
CA GLU A 312 16.58 -7.66 18.09
C GLU A 312 15.91 -7.81 16.74
N ALA A 313 16.37 -8.72 15.88
CA ALA A 313 15.73 -9.03 14.62
C ALA A 313 14.30 -9.55 14.81
N ILE A 314 14.09 -10.54 15.69
CA ILE A 314 12.76 -11.09 16.00
C ILE A 314 11.86 -9.98 16.56
N GLN A 315 12.36 -9.14 17.46
CA GLN A 315 11.60 -8.06 18.05
C GLN A 315 11.16 -7.03 17.01
N GLU A 316 12.07 -6.54 16.15
CA GLU A 316 11.76 -5.53 15.14
C GLU A 316 10.83 -6.07 14.06
N CYS A 317 11.03 -7.32 13.58
CA CYS A 317 10.10 -7.98 12.68
C CYS A 317 8.69 -8.13 13.29
N THR A 318 8.62 -8.47 14.59
CA THR A 318 7.35 -8.60 15.31
C THR A 318 6.63 -7.27 15.40
N GLU A 319 7.35 -6.18 15.71
CA GLU A 319 6.79 -4.82 15.74
C GLU A 319 6.16 -4.43 14.40
N VAL A 320 6.82 -4.79 13.27
CA VAL A 320 6.29 -4.53 11.93
C VAL A 320 5.01 -5.34 11.66
N LEU A 321 4.96 -6.60 12.07
CA LEU A 321 3.81 -7.48 11.82
C LEU A 321 2.61 -7.17 12.73
N GLU A 322 2.85 -6.70 13.96
CA GLU A 322 1.79 -6.35 14.91
C GLU A 322 1.18 -4.98 14.65
N ASN A 323 1.99 -3.98 14.29
CA ASN A 323 1.56 -2.59 14.13
C ASN A 323 1.47 -2.14 12.66
N GLY A 324 1.87 -3.00 11.72
CA GLY A 324 1.81 -2.76 10.29
C GLY A 324 0.95 -3.80 9.55
N ASP A 325 1.53 -4.45 8.54
CA ASP A 325 0.86 -5.53 7.79
C ASP A 325 1.19 -6.90 8.39
N PRO A 326 0.23 -7.60 9.04
CA PRO A 326 0.45 -8.92 9.62
C PRO A 326 0.76 -10.00 8.58
N ASN A 327 0.49 -9.73 7.30
CA ASN A 327 0.72 -10.64 6.18
C ASN A 327 1.90 -10.21 5.29
N ASP A 328 2.78 -9.34 5.78
CA ASP A 328 3.98 -8.95 5.04
C ASP A 328 4.90 -10.16 4.83
N VAL A 329 4.88 -10.70 3.62
CA VAL A 329 5.58 -11.94 3.25
C VAL A 329 7.09 -11.85 3.48
N ASP A 330 7.68 -10.68 3.18
CA ASP A 330 9.13 -10.50 3.34
C ASP A 330 9.52 -10.49 4.81
N VAL A 331 8.77 -9.75 5.65
CA VAL A 331 9.03 -9.65 7.08
C VAL A 331 8.77 -10.98 7.80
N LEU A 332 7.70 -11.70 7.43
CA LEU A 332 7.43 -13.06 7.94
C LEU A 332 8.60 -13.99 7.61
N CYS A 333 9.11 -13.96 6.38
CA CYS A 333 10.27 -14.77 5.99
C CYS A 333 11.55 -14.35 6.76
N GLU A 334 11.78 -13.05 6.97
CA GLU A 334 12.96 -12.60 7.73
C GLU A 334 12.87 -13.01 9.22
N ARG A 335 11.66 -12.94 9.83
CA ARG A 335 11.47 -13.41 11.20
C ARG A 335 11.62 -14.93 11.32
N ALA A 336 11.09 -15.66 10.36
CA ALA A 336 11.27 -17.11 10.28
C ALA A 336 12.75 -17.51 10.19
N GLU A 337 13.54 -16.80 9.35
CA GLU A 337 14.99 -17.02 9.28
C GLU A 337 15.68 -16.75 10.64
N ALA A 338 15.26 -15.67 11.34
CA ALA A 338 15.79 -15.39 12.66
C ALA A 338 15.43 -16.47 13.69
N HIS A 339 14.19 -16.99 13.66
CA HIS A 339 13.76 -18.12 14.48
C HIS A 339 14.54 -19.41 14.18
N LEU A 340 14.89 -19.66 12.89
CA LEU A 340 15.76 -20.81 12.54
C LEU A 340 17.15 -20.69 13.16
N VAL A 341 17.71 -19.48 13.24
CA VAL A 341 19.01 -19.27 13.90
C VAL A 341 18.91 -19.42 15.41
N ASP A 342 17.77 -19.02 16.01
CA ASP A 342 17.49 -19.21 17.46
C ASP A 342 17.06 -20.64 17.82
N GLU A 343 17.04 -21.56 16.83
CA GLU A 343 16.61 -22.97 16.96
C GLU A 343 15.12 -23.12 17.34
N ASP A 344 14.31 -22.06 17.20
CA ASP A 344 12.83 -22.12 17.35
C ASP A 344 12.18 -22.52 16.03
N TYR A 345 12.24 -23.81 15.73
CA TYR A 345 11.73 -24.37 14.48
C TYR A 345 10.20 -24.25 14.36
N ASP A 346 9.48 -24.26 15.48
CA ASP A 346 8.02 -24.17 15.48
C ASP A 346 7.55 -22.78 15.09
N ALA A 347 8.15 -21.76 15.67
CA ALA A 347 7.86 -20.37 15.27
C ALA A 347 8.26 -20.10 13.81
N ALA A 348 9.41 -20.62 13.38
CA ALA A 348 9.83 -20.49 11.98
C ALA A 348 8.84 -21.15 10.98
N ILE A 349 8.34 -22.34 11.30
CA ILE A 349 7.35 -23.06 10.46
C ILE A 349 6.04 -22.27 10.40
N GLU A 350 5.60 -21.69 11.50
CA GLU A 350 4.36 -20.91 11.54
C GLU A 350 4.47 -19.65 10.70
N ASP A 351 5.59 -18.91 10.79
CA ASP A 351 5.83 -17.70 10.00
C ASP A 351 5.92 -18.01 8.50
N TYR A 352 6.65 -19.06 8.10
CA TYR A 352 6.71 -19.46 6.69
C TYR A 352 5.36 -19.94 6.16
N ARG A 353 4.53 -20.60 6.99
CA ARG A 353 3.18 -21.00 6.61
C ARG A 353 2.32 -19.78 6.34
N LYS A 354 2.30 -18.79 7.24
CA LYS A 354 1.59 -17.52 7.05
C LYS A 354 2.07 -16.78 5.81
N ALA A 355 3.38 -16.73 5.58
CA ALA A 355 3.95 -16.12 4.39
C ALA A 355 3.50 -16.82 3.09
N HIS A 356 3.41 -18.14 3.10
CA HIS A 356 2.93 -18.92 1.96
C HIS A 356 1.42 -18.77 1.74
N GLU A 357 0.61 -18.72 2.80
CA GLU A 357 -0.83 -18.43 2.74
C GLU A 357 -1.10 -17.01 2.19
N ALA A 358 -0.29 -16.02 2.59
CA ALA A 358 -0.40 -14.66 2.08
C ALA A 358 0.02 -14.53 0.61
N ASN A 359 0.99 -15.35 0.17
CA ASN A 359 1.45 -15.40 -1.22
C ASN A 359 1.91 -16.80 -1.62
N GLU A 360 1.02 -17.58 -2.22
CA GLU A 360 1.30 -18.95 -2.68
C GLU A 360 2.44 -19.04 -3.72
N SER A 361 2.70 -17.96 -4.45
CA SER A 361 3.77 -17.91 -5.45
C SER A 361 5.15 -17.60 -4.84
N SER A 362 5.24 -17.29 -3.56
CA SER A 362 6.51 -17.00 -2.89
C SER A 362 7.40 -18.23 -2.80
N GLN A 363 8.43 -18.28 -3.65
CA GLN A 363 9.43 -19.35 -3.61
C GLN A 363 10.19 -19.37 -2.28
N LYS A 364 10.52 -18.18 -1.74
CA LYS A 364 11.23 -18.03 -0.45
C LYS A 364 10.44 -18.65 0.72
N ALA A 365 9.13 -18.39 0.79
CA ALA A 365 8.28 -18.95 1.83
C ALA A 365 8.19 -20.48 1.73
N ARG A 366 7.96 -21.03 0.53
CA ARG A 366 7.86 -22.46 0.29
C ARG A 366 9.15 -23.21 0.62
N GLU A 367 10.29 -22.73 0.10
CA GLU A 367 11.59 -23.37 0.36
C GLU A 367 12.00 -23.23 1.82
N GLY A 368 11.68 -22.07 2.46
CA GLY A 368 11.89 -21.84 3.88
C GLY A 368 11.09 -22.79 4.75
N LEU A 369 9.81 -23.01 4.43
CA LEU A 369 8.95 -23.96 5.13
C LEU A 369 9.50 -25.39 5.08
N ASP A 370 9.85 -25.86 3.88
CA ASP A 370 10.45 -27.18 3.69
C ASP A 370 11.76 -27.33 4.49
N ARG A 371 12.60 -26.30 4.49
CA ARG A 371 13.85 -26.29 5.25
C ARG A 371 13.60 -26.30 6.75
N ALA A 372 12.68 -25.48 7.26
CA ALA A 372 12.33 -25.42 8.68
C ALA A 372 11.80 -26.78 9.19
N GLN A 373 10.92 -27.43 8.42
CA GLN A 373 10.40 -28.76 8.73
C GLN A 373 11.50 -29.83 8.78
N LYS A 374 12.44 -29.78 7.80
CA LYS A 374 13.60 -30.69 7.80
C LYS A 374 14.50 -30.48 9.02
N LEU A 375 14.80 -29.20 9.36
CA LEU A 375 15.62 -28.88 10.52
C LEU A 375 14.95 -29.28 11.82
N LYS A 376 13.64 -29.05 11.98
CA LYS A 376 12.86 -29.56 13.14
C LYS A 376 12.95 -31.08 13.25
N LYS A 377 12.77 -31.77 12.14
CA LYS A 377 12.90 -33.25 12.11
C LYS A 377 14.32 -33.74 12.44
N GLN A 378 15.35 -32.97 12.00
CA GLN A 378 16.75 -33.27 12.35
C GLN A 378 17.07 -32.98 13.82
N ALA A 379 16.57 -31.85 14.36
CA ALA A 379 16.76 -31.47 15.76
C ALA A 379 16.07 -32.46 16.71
N GLY A 380 14.94 -33.05 16.30
CA GLY A 380 14.25 -34.11 17.03
C GLY A 380 14.96 -35.45 17.00
N LYS A 381 15.96 -35.60 16.09
CA LYS A 381 16.73 -36.87 16.08
C LYS A 381 17.73 -36.87 17.21
N ARG A 382 17.74 -38.02 17.95
CA ARG A 382 18.68 -38.21 19.05
C ARG A 382 20.12 -38.23 18.52
N ASP A 383 20.94 -37.25 18.95
CA ASP A 383 22.40 -37.36 18.71
C ASP A 383 23.05 -38.25 19.75
N TYR A 384 23.18 -39.50 19.40
CA TYR A 384 23.69 -40.53 20.29
C TYR A 384 25.12 -40.29 20.76
N TYR A 385 25.94 -39.61 19.96
CA TYR A 385 27.30 -39.22 20.38
C TYR A 385 27.25 -38.11 21.46
N LYS A 386 26.39 -37.11 21.26
CA LYS A 386 26.19 -36.01 22.23
C LYS A 386 25.56 -36.52 23.54
N ILE A 387 24.61 -37.45 23.45
CA ILE A 387 23.99 -38.09 24.63
C ILE A 387 25.01 -38.76 25.47
N LEU A 388 25.95 -39.55 24.90
CA LEU A 388 27.05 -40.20 25.63
C LEU A 388 28.22 -39.27 25.93
N GLY A 389 28.28 -38.05 25.35
CA GLY A 389 29.41 -37.14 25.52
C GLY A 389 30.72 -37.68 24.93
N VAL A 390 30.63 -38.41 23.81
CA VAL A 390 31.77 -39.02 23.13
C VAL A 390 31.96 -38.41 21.74
N LYS A 391 33.19 -38.46 21.22
CA LYS A 391 33.48 -38.02 19.86
C LYS A 391 32.90 -39.00 18.82
N ARG A 392 32.60 -38.51 17.64
CA ARG A 392 32.07 -39.35 16.53
C ARG A 392 33.00 -40.48 16.10
N ASN A 393 34.32 -40.34 16.34
CA ASN A 393 35.30 -41.39 16.10
C ASN A 393 35.57 -42.31 17.32
N ALA A 394 34.77 -42.20 18.40
CA ALA A 394 34.95 -42.98 19.61
C ALA A 394 34.87 -44.50 19.33
N ASN A 395 35.76 -45.26 19.95
CA ASN A 395 35.77 -46.70 19.84
C ASN A 395 34.76 -47.35 20.83
N LYS A 396 34.45 -48.63 20.64
CA LYS A 396 33.47 -49.39 21.47
C LYS A 396 33.80 -49.39 22.97
N ARG A 397 35.10 -49.30 23.32
CA ARG A 397 35.52 -49.24 24.74
C ARG A 397 35.20 -47.85 25.34
N GLU A 398 35.44 -46.80 24.60
CA GLU A 398 35.10 -45.44 25.01
C GLU A 398 33.59 -45.26 25.19
N ILE A 399 32.79 -45.77 24.22
CA ILE A 399 31.32 -45.77 24.26
C ILE A 399 30.83 -46.53 25.52
N THR A 400 31.38 -47.71 25.79
CA THR A 400 31.00 -48.51 26.96
C THR A 400 31.37 -47.81 28.27
N LYS A 401 32.53 -47.16 28.32
CA LYS A 401 32.99 -46.39 29.50
C LYS A 401 32.08 -45.20 29.78
N ALA A 402 31.75 -44.42 28.73
CA ALA A 402 30.83 -43.32 28.83
C ALA A 402 29.41 -43.73 29.29
N TYR A 403 28.88 -44.76 28.66
CA TYR A 403 27.60 -45.36 29.06
C TYR A 403 27.58 -45.75 30.56
N ARG A 404 28.57 -46.52 31.04
CA ARG A 404 28.61 -46.95 32.48
C ARG A 404 28.63 -45.74 33.41
N LYS A 405 29.40 -44.72 33.11
CA LYS A 405 29.47 -43.51 33.90
C LYS A 405 28.14 -42.74 33.96
N LEU A 406 27.45 -42.63 32.81
CA LEU A 406 26.19 -41.89 32.72
C LEU A 406 25.03 -42.73 33.30
N ALA A 407 24.99 -44.03 33.03
CA ALA A 407 24.00 -44.95 33.58
C ALA A 407 24.04 -45.01 35.12
N GLN A 408 25.26 -45.02 35.70
CA GLN A 408 25.41 -44.92 37.16
C GLN A 408 24.90 -43.59 37.70
N LYS A 409 25.19 -42.49 37.01
CA LYS A 409 24.78 -41.12 37.41
C LYS A 409 23.26 -40.92 37.33
N TRP A 410 22.63 -41.46 36.29
CA TRP A 410 21.21 -41.21 35.97
C TRP A 410 20.34 -42.43 36.27
N HIS A 411 20.82 -43.36 37.16
CA HIS A 411 19.99 -44.45 37.57
C HIS A 411 18.79 -43.96 38.39
N PRO A 412 17.55 -44.35 38.05
CA PRO A 412 16.34 -43.86 38.71
C PRO A 412 16.35 -44.03 40.23
N ASP A 413 17.02 -45.08 40.74
CA ASP A 413 17.13 -45.34 42.17
C ASP A 413 17.99 -44.33 42.96
N ASN A 414 18.74 -43.52 42.27
CA ASN A 414 19.53 -42.44 42.90
C ASN A 414 18.70 -41.19 43.23
N PHE A 415 17.43 -41.14 42.79
CA PHE A 415 16.55 -40.00 42.96
C PHE A 415 15.34 -40.40 43.80
N SER A 416 15.07 -39.64 44.84
CA SER A 416 13.95 -39.85 45.76
C SER A 416 12.72 -39.03 45.44
N ASP A 417 12.86 -37.95 44.67
CA ASP A 417 11.76 -37.09 44.22
C ASP A 417 11.16 -37.59 42.89
N ASP A 418 9.84 -37.70 42.83
CA ASP A 418 9.11 -38.28 41.67
C ASP A 418 9.34 -37.48 40.38
N VAL A 419 9.53 -36.16 40.44
CA VAL A 419 9.80 -35.31 39.26
C VAL A 419 11.23 -35.53 38.77
N GLU A 420 12.20 -35.60 39.70
CA GLU A 420 13.59 -35.88 39.37
C GLU A 420 13.78 -37.30 38.88
N LYS A 421 13.06 -38.27 39.46
CA LYS A 421 13.05 -39.67 39.06
C LYS A 421 12.54 -39.85 37.62
N LYS A 422 11.44 -39.19 37.24
CA LYS A 422 10.94 -39.19 35.85
C LYS A 422 11.92 -38.58 34.87
N LYS A 423 12.62 -37.50 35.26
CA LYS A 423 13.69 -36.89 34.43
C LYS A 423 14.89 -37.83 34.29
N ALA A 424 15.24 -38.53 35.35
CA ALA A 424 16.32 -39.51 35.34
C ALA A 424 15.99 -40.72 34.47
N GLU A 425 14.76 -41.24 34.54
CA GLU A 425 14.24 -42.32 33.67
C GLU A 425 14.31 -41.95 32.20
N ALA A 426 13.85 -40.75 31.82
CA ALA A 426 13.93 -40.27 30.43
C ALA A 426 15.38 -40.19 29.92
N LYS A 427 16.29 -39.63 30.72
CA LYS A 427 17.72 -39.57 30.37
C LYS A 427 18.36 -40.95 30.33
N PHE A 428 17.98 -41.85 31.22
CA PHE A 428 18.49 -43.22 31.24
C PHE A 428 18.09 -43.98 29.97
N ILE A 429 16.86 -43.81 29.51
CA ILE A 429 16.37 -44.39 28.25
C ILE A 429 17.19 -43.86 27.06
N ASP A 430 17.46 -42.55 27.00
CA ASP A 430 18.28 -41.97 25.95
C ASP A 430 19.74 -42.46 25.97
N ILE A 431 20.31 -42.62 27.16
CA ILE A 431 21.67 -43.17 27.35
C ILE A 431 21.74 -44.63 26.91
N ALA A 432 20.71 -45.43 27.22
CA ALA A 432 20.61 -46.83 26.80
C ALA A 432 20.48 -46.96 25.28
N ALA A 433 19.60 -46.16 24.67
CA ALA A 433 19.42 -46.09 23.21
C ALA A 433 20.72 -45.71 22.49
N ALA A 434 21.43 -44.68 23.00
CA ALA A 434 22.71 -44.26 22.45
C ALA A 434 23.78 -45.34 22.51
N LYS A 435 23.84 -46.11 23.58
CA LYS A 435 24.72 -47.29 23.65
C LYS A 435 24.34 -48.34 22.62
N GLU A 436 23.07 -48.66 22.51
CA GLU A 436 22.58 -49.70 21.57
C GLU A 436 22.99 -49.36 20.15
N VAL A 437 22.71 -48.13 19.71
CA VAL A 437 23.02 -47.69 18.35
C VAL A 437 24.53 -47.60 18.09
N LEU A 438 25.29 -47.03 19.01
CA LEU A 438 26.73 -46.78 18.79
C LEU A 438 27.63 -47.97 19.02
N GLN A 439 27.16 -49.03 19.71
CA GLN A 439 27.88 -50.28 19.88
C GLN A 439 27.69 -51.30 18.74
N ASP A 440 26.58 -51.22 18.04
CA ASP A 440 26.29 -52.00 16.86
C ASP A 440 26.84 -51.36 15.62
N ASP A 441 27.75 -52.00 14.89
CA ASP A 441 28.44 -51.41 13.74
C ASP A 441 27.48 -51.10 12.60
N GLU A 442 26.42 -51.86 12.40
CA GLU A 442 25.42 -51.60 11.36
C GLU A 442 24.49 -50.46 11.73
N LYS A 443 23.96 -50.44 12.96
CA LYS A 443 23.14 -49.34 13.47
C LYS A 443 23.91 -48.02 13.51
N ARG A 444 25.18 -48.07 13.94
CA ARG A 444 26.07 -46.90 13.94
C ARG A 444 26.30 -46.35 12.52
N ARG A 445 26.55 -47.24 11.56
CA ARG A 445 26.71 -46.84 10.16
C ARG A 445 25.45 -46.20 9.59
N GLN A 446 24.27 -46.76 9.87
CA GLN A 446 22.98 -46.17 9.48
C GLN A 446 22.77 -44.82 10.11
N PHE A 447 23.08 -44.67 11.39
CA PHE A 447 23.00 -43.36 12.09
C PHE A 447 23.99 -42.35 11.52
N ASP A 448 25.22 -42.73 11.24
CA ASP A 448 26.25 -41.91 10.62
C ASP A 448 25.86 -41.46 9.18
N GLN A 449 25.03 -42.26 8.48
CA GLN A 449 24.41 -41.94 7.20
C GLN A 449 23.14 -41.08 7.30
N GLY A 450 22.75 -40.68 8.52
CA GLY A 450 21.58 -39.83 8.77
C GLY A 450 20.25 -40.55 8.97
N VAL A 451 20.26 -41.90 9.06
CA VAL A 451 19.08 -42.70 9.34
C VAL A 451 19.11 -43.15 10.81
N ASP A 452 18.12 -42.73 11.61
CA ASP A 452 18.03 -43.21 13.00
C ASP A 452 17.45 -44.61 13.03
N PRO A 453 18.23 -45.66 13.43
CA PRO A 453 17.77 -47.02 13.39
C PRO A 453 16.73 -47.35 14.48
N LEU A 454 16.48 -46.46 15.42
CA LEU A 454 15.44 -46.60 16.46
C LEU A 454 14.21 -45.74 16.21
N ASP A 455 14.17 -44.98 15.10
CA ASP A 455 13.02 -44.17 14.69
C ASP A 455 12.04 -45.06 13.87
N PRO A 456 10.80 -45.30 14.36
CA PRO A 456 9.81 -46.10 13.63
C PRO A 456 9.45 -45.56 12.25
N GLU A 457 9.56 -44.25 12.04
CA GLU A 457 9.23 -43.59 10.76
C GLU A 457 10.36 -43.71 9.72
N SER A 458 11.59 -43.99 10.14
CA SER A 458 12.73 -44.08 9.24
C SER A 458 12.68 -45.30 8.30
N HIS A 459 11.78 -46.27 8.54
CA HIS A 459 11.61 -47.47 7.74
C HIS A 459 10.52 -47.40 6.66
N GLN A 460 9.79 -46.27 6.54
CA GLN A 460 8.69 -46.12 5.55
C GLN A 460 9.08 -45.49 4.22
N GLY A 461 10.34 -45.15 4.00
CA GLY A 461 10.81 -44.40 2.79
C GLY A 461 11.75 -45.18 1.88
N GLY A 462 11.52 -46.45 1.59
CA GLY A 462 12.39 -47.19 0.64
C GLY A 462 11.68 -48.40 0.06
N GLY A 463 11.49 -48.40 -1.27
CA GLY A 463 10.71 -49.33 -2.08
C GLY A 463 10.92 -50.83 -1.85
N HIS A 464 9.91 -51.54 -2.29
CA HIS A 464 9.76 -52.99 -2.38
C HIS A 464 11.06 -53.77 -2.60
N HIS A 465 11.49 -54.48 -1.58
CA HIS A 465 12.16 -55.75 -1.75
C HIS A 465 11.57 -56.77 -0.76
N HIS A 466 10.89 -57.75 -1.33
CA HIS A 466 10.54 -59.01 -0.66
C HIS A 466 11.80 -59.64 -0.07
N GLY A 467 11.87 -59.76 1.23
CA GLY A 467 12.89 -60.51 1.94
C GLY A 467 12.41 -60.81 3.37
N GLY A 468 12.08 -62.04 3.65
CA GLY A 468 11.39 -62.55 4.82
C GLY A 468 11.89 -62.02 6.14
N PHE A 469 10.94 -61.70 6.98
CA PHE A 469 11.07 -61.44 8.40
C PHE A 469 11.49 -62.77 9.09
N HIS A 470 12.78 -62.98 9.27
CA HIS A 470 13.28 -64.05 10.13
C HIS A 470 13.33 -63.55 11.56
N GLY A 471 12.55 -64.25 12.38
CA GLY A 471 12.21 -64.10 13.74
C GLY A 471 13.32 -63.65 14.69
N PHE A 472 12.88 -62.91 15.68
CA PHE A 472 13.58 -62.76 16.93
C PHE A 472 13.91 -64.16 17.53
N PRO A 473 15.12 -64.40 18.07
CA PRO A 473 15.40 -65.61 18.76
C PRO A 473 14.50 -65.72 20.02
N HIS A 474 13.64 -66.71 20.03
CA HIS A 474 12.90 -67.15 21.19
C HIS A 474 13.86 -67.42 22.32
N GLY A 475 13.61 -66.79 23.46
CA GLY A 475 14.25 -67.22 24.70
C GLY A 475 14.02 -66.23 25.85
N PHE A 476 12.77 -66.04 26.23
CA PHE A 476 12.43 -65.89 27.66
C PHE A 476 10.97 -66.32 27.88
N GLY A 477 10.86 -67.43 28.45
CA GLY A 477 9.59 -68.11 28.76
C GLY A 477 8.74 -67.41 29.81
N GLY A 478 7.50 -67.41 29.50
CA GLY A 478 6.31 -67.52 30.28
C GLY A 478 6.18 -66.81 31.61
N PHE A 479 5.21 -65.95 31.68
CA PHE A 479 4.20 -65.95 32.71
C PHE A 479 2.92 -65.37 32.15
N GLY A 480 1.88 -66.20 32.18
CA GLY A 480 0.55 -65.84 31.74
C GLY A 480 -0.20 -65.01 32.79
N GLY A 481 -1.26 -64.39 32.35
CA GLY A 481 -2.32 -63.85 33.20
C GLY A 481 -2.71 -62.42 32.94
N GLY A 482 -3.87 -62.23 32.32
CA GLY A 482 -4.69 -61.14 32.00
C GLY A 482 -4.61 -59.86 32.83
N GLY A 483 -4.82 -58.76 32.18
CA GLY A 483 -5.05 -57.47 32.83
C GLY A 483 -4.63 -56.33 31.94
N ASN A 484 -5.61 -55.69 31.39
CA ASN A 484 -5.56 -54.43 30.70
C ASN A 484 -4.94 -53.37 31.62
N ASP A 485 -3.77 -52.85 31.27
CA ASP A 485 -3.35 -51.49 31.63
C ASP A 485 -1.94 -51.18 31.07
N GLY A 486 -1.79 -50.06 30.41
CA GLY A 486 -0.53 -49.56 29.87
C GLY A 486 0.44 -49.15 30.98
N GLY A 487 1.48 -49.95 31.19
CA GLY A 487 2.56 -49.71 32.15
C GLY A 487 3.94 -49.94 31.54
N PRO A 488 4.98 -49.24 31.98
CA PRO A 488 6.25 -49.09 31.30
C PRO A 488 7.13 -50.35 31.39
N PHE A 489 7.97 -50.51 30.36
CA PHE A 489 8.96 -51.58 30.23
C PHE A 489 9.87 -51.68 31.44
N SER A 490 9.79 -52.82 32.17
CA SER A 490 10.67 -53.14 33.27
C SER A 490 11.89 -53.91 32.77
N PHE A 491 13.07 -53.28 32.81
CA PHE A 491 14.35 -53.93 32.55
C PHE A 491 14.93 -54.48 33.86
N LYS A 492 15.06 -55.83 33.96
CA LYS A 492 15.87 -56.48 35.03
C LYS A 492 17.31 -56.61 34.53
N PHE A 493 18.22 -55.97 35.24
CA PHE A 493 19.65 -56.16 35.04
C PHE A 493 20.20 -57.20 36.00
N ASN A 494 20.88 -58.25 35.47
CA ASN A 494 21.80 -59.05 36.22
C ASN A 494 23.22 -58.50 35.99
N PHE A 495 23.92 -58.23 37.07
CA PHE A 495 25.34 -57.90 37.08
C PHE A 495 26.21 -59.07 36.90
#